data_6a3e408ffb423d71d62f4e4ef7bff27a
#
_entry.id   6a3e408ffb423d71d62f4e4ef7bff27a
#
_cell.length_a   1.000
_cell.length_b   1.000
_cell.length_c   1.000
_cell.angle_alpha   90.00
_cell.angle_beta   90.00
_cell.angle_gamma   90.00
#
_symmetry.space_group_name_H-M   'P 1'
#
loop_
_entity.id
_entity.type
_entity.pdbx_description
1 polymer ?
#
loop_
_entity_poly.entity_id
_entity_poly.type
_entity_poly.pdbx_seq_one_letter_code
_entity_poly.pdbx_strand_id
1 'polypeptide(L)'
;ERADYALKKGLPVFVSECAGMEANGNGEIDMKEWNLWLSWMKKHAVSWAAWSIADKDETCSMLYPSAPDAGWADKDIKEWGHVVKHALLAK
;
A
#
# COMPACT_ATOMS: atom_id res chain seq x y z
N GLU A 1 -17.54 -3.36 1.16
CA GLU A 1 -18.83 -3.88 1.65
C GLU A 1 -18.69 -4.77 2.88
N ARG A 2 -17.84 -5.81 2.80
CA ARG A 2 -17.64 -6.71 3.95
C ARG A 2 -17.02 -6.01 5.15
N ALA A 3 -16.06 -5.14 4.90
CA ALA A 3 -15.42 -4.37 5.96
C ALA A 3 -16.40 -3.40 6.61
N ASP A 4 -17.25 -2.75 5.82
CA ASP A 4 -18.31 -1.87 6.36
C ASP A 4 -19.27 -2.65 7.25
N TYR A 5 -19.64 -3.86 6.82
CA TYR A 5 -20.52 -4.72 7.62
C TYR A 5 -19.87 -5.07 8.96
N ALA A 6 -18.59 -5.45 8.95
CA ALA A 6 -17.86 -5.78 10.18
C ALA A 6 -17.81 -4.59 11.14
N LEU A 7 -17.51 -3.40 10.62
CA LEU A 7 -17.46 -2.17 11.42
C LEU A 7 -18.82 -1.85 12.04
N LYS A 8 -19.90 -2.02 11.27
CA LYS A 8 -21.28 -1.81 11.79
C LYS A 8 -21.62 -2.75 12.92
N LYS A 9 -21.03 -3.95 12.92
CA LYS A 9 -21.24 -4.94 14.00
C LYS A 9 -20.32 -4.74 15.19
N GLY A 10 -19.51 -3.67 15.19
CA GLY A 10 -18.60 -3.37 16.27
C GLY A 10 -17.32 -4.20 16.26
N LEU A 11 -17.01 -4.86 15.15
CA LEU A 11 -15.78 -5.63 15.03
C LEU A 11 -14.62 -4.73 14.57
N PRO A 12 -13.44 -4.83 15.20
CA PRO A 12 -12.29 -4.09 14.72
C PRO A 12 -11.81 -4.63 13.37
N VAL A 13 -11.33 -3.75 12.51
CA VAL A 13 -10.79 -4.12 11.20
C VAL A 13 -9.39 -3.56 11.06
N PHE A 14 -8.46 -4.39 10.60
CA PHE A 14 -7.09 -4.01 10.28
C PHE A 14 -6.73 -4.57 8.91
N VAL A 15 -6.22 -3.72 8.03
CA VAL A 15 -5.78 -4.14 6.70
C VAL A 15 -4.32 -4.58 6.79
N SER A 16 -4.10 -5.87 6.96
CA SER A 16 -2.76 -6.44 7.18
C SER A 16 -1.89 -6.43 5.93
N GLU A 17 -2.50 -6.41 4.75
CA GLU A 17 -1.80 -6.29 3.47
C GLU A 17 -2.68 -5.52 2.50
N CYS A 18 -2.10 -4.54 1.81
CA CYS A 18 -2.77 -3.86 0.73
C CYS A 18 -1.76 -3.35 -0.29
N ALA A 19 -2.21 -3.21 -1.51
CA ALA A 19 -1.43 -2.66 -2.60
C ALA A 19 -2.37 -2.01 -3.63
N GLY A 20 -1.81 -1.21 -4.51
CA GLY A 20 -2.58 -0.44 -5.48
C GLY A 20 -2.53 -0.98 -6.90
N MET A 21 -2.35 -2.30 -7.08
CA MET A 21 -2.31 -2.94 -8.39
C MET A 21 -3.12 -4.24 -8.34
N GLU A 22 -3.01 -5.06 -9.39
CA GLU A 22 -3.73 -6.33 -9.44
C GLU A 22 -3.30 -7.30 -8.33
N ALA A 23 -4.17 -8.24 -8.01
CA ALA A 23 -3.98 -9.18 -6.90
C ALA A 23 -2.72 -10.05 -7.04
N ASN A 24 -2.19 -10.22 -8.25
CA ASN A 24 -0.95 -10.94 -8.49
C ASN A 24 0.33 -10.11 -8.19
N GLY A 25 0.16 -8.86 -7.77
CA GLY A 25 1.26 -7.97 -7.46
C GLY A 25 1.87 -7.26 -8.67
N ASN A 26 1.30 -7.42 -9.84
CA ASN A 26 1.78 -6.83 -11.09
C ASN A 26 0.72 -5.93 -11.74
N GLY A 27 1.05 -5.37 -12.88
CA GLY A 27 0.20 -4.44 -13.58
C GLY A 27 0.46 -2.99 -13.17
N GLU A 28 -0.31 -2.08 -13.72
CA GLU A 28 -0.18 -0.67 -13.39
C GLU A 28 -0.75 -0.35 -12.02
N ILE A 29 -0.19 0.66 -11.37
CA ILE A 29 -0.76 1.17 -10.11
C ILE A 29 -2.06 1.91 -10.45
N ASP A 30 -3.17 1.45 -9.86
CA ASP A 30 -4.47 2.11 -10.00
C ASP A 30 -4.61 3.19 -8.92
N MET A 31 -4.16 4.39 -9.24
CA MET A 31 -4.18 5.50 -8.29
C MET A 31 -5.58 5.90 -7.87
N LYS A 32 -6.56 5.76 -8.75
CA LYS A 32 -7.96 6.08 -8.43
C LYS A 32 -8.48 5.16 -7.33
N GLU A 33 -8.31 3.86 -7.52
CA GLU A 33 -8.76 2.85 -6.56
C GLU A 33 -7.97 2.93 -5.26
N TRP A 34 -6.64 3.12 -5.35
CA TRP A 34 -5.79 3.31 -4.18
C TRP A 34 -6.24 4.49 -3.33
N ASN A 35 -6.53 5.63 -3.96
CA ASN A 35 -6.99 6.81 -3.25
C ASN A 35 -8.36 6.61 -2.59
N LEU A 36 -9.25 5.83 -3.23
CA LEU A 36 -10.54 5.47 -2.63
C LEU A 36 -10.36 4.64 -1.37
N TRP A 37 -9.44 3.66 -1.40
CA TRP A 37 -9.11 2.84 -0.24
C TRP A 37 -8.50 3.68 0.89
N LEU A 38 -7.56 4.55 0.59
CA LEU A 38 -6.95 5.44 1.58
C LEU A 38 -8.00 6.33 2.26
N SER A 39 -8.91 6.89 1.46
CA SER A 39 -9.99 7.73 1.99
C SER A 39 -10.92 6.94 2.90
N TRP A 40 -11.28 5.74 2.51
CA TRP A 40 -12.14 4.86 3.32
C TRP A 40 -11.45 4.48 4.64
N MET A 41 -10.19 4.08 4.57
CA MET A 41 -9.43 3.70 5.77
C MET A 41 -9.28 4.88 6.73
N LYS A 42 -9.00 6.07 6.20
CA LYS A 42 -8.89 7.27 7.01
C LYS A 42 -10.23 7.63 7.67
N LYS A 43 -11.32 7.58 6.91
CA LYS A 43 -12.65 7.90 7.38
C LYS A 43 -13.07 7.00 8.55
N HIS A 44 -12.75 5.74 8.47
CA HIS A 44 -13.14 4.74 9.47
C HIS A 44 -12.05 4.44 10.51
N ALA A 45 -10.95 5.19 10.49
CA ALA A 45 -9.81 5.00 11.40
C ALA A 45 -9.27 3.56 11.36
N VAL A 46 -9.19 2.98 10.16
CA VAL A 46 -8.67 1.63 9.93
C VAL A 46 -7.17 1.71 9.67
N SER A 47 -6.40 1.01 10.49
CA SER A 47 -4.94 0.90 10.30
C SER A 47 -4.62 -0.07 9.16
N TRP A 48 -3.49 0.16 8.49
CA TRP A 48 -3.13 -0.62 7.33
C TRP A 48 -1.62 -0.81 7.21
N ALA A 49 -1.24 -1.85 6.48
CA ALA A 49 0.14 -2.12 6.12
C ALA A 49 0.22 -2.40 4.62
N ALA A 50 1.11 -1.73 3.94
CA ALA A 50 1.28 -1.91 2.50
C ALA A 50 2.19 -3.10 2.18
N TRP A 51 1.90 -3.82 1.13
CA TRP A 51 2.72 -4.86 0.56
C TRP A 51 3.54 -4.29 -0.58
N SER A 52 4.86 -4.39 -0.66
CA SER A 52 5.77 -4.76 0.42
C SER A 52 7.15 -4.12 0.18
N ILE A 53 7.94 -3.98 1.24
CA ILE A 53 9.35 -3.59 1.13
C ILE A 53 10.11 -4.83 0.65
N ALA A 54 10.30 -4.92 -0.65
CA ALA A 54 10.96 -6.02 -1.33
C ALA A 54 11.67 -5.49 -2.57
N ASP A 55 12.61 -6.25 -3.09
CA ASP A 55 13.38 -5.88 -4.28
C ASP A 55 13.13 -6.82 -5.47
N LYS A 56 11.99 -7.49 -5.46
CA LYS A 56 11.58 -8.36 -6.56
C LYS A 56 11.17 -7.54 -7.78
N ASP A 57 11.27 -8.14 -8.95
CA ASP A 57 10.82 -7.51 -10.19
C ASP A 57 9.31 -7.64 -10.36
N GLU A 58 8.59 -6.97 -9.47
CA GLU A 58 7.12 -6.92 -9.43
C GLU A 58 6.67 -5.49 -9.15
N THR A 59 5.49 -5.10 -9.63
CA THR A 59 4.97 -3.74 -9.38
C THR A 59 4.81 -3.46 -7.89
N CYS A 60 4.39 -4.45 -7.11
CA CYS A 60 4.16 -4.28 -5.66
C CYS A 60 5.44 -4.21 -4.83
N SER A 61 6.61 -4.48 -5.41
CA SER A 61 7.88 -4.29 -4.72
C SER A 61 8.22 -2.80 -4.68
N MET A 62 8.59 -2.31 -3.51
CA MET A 62 8.88 -0.88 -3.32
C MET A 62 10.30 -0.50 -3.71
N LEU A 63 11.18 -1.47 -3.88
CA LEU A 63 12.58 -1.26 -4.20
C LEU A 63 12.95 -1.87 -5.55
N TYR A 64 13.94 -1.28 -6.21
CA TYR A 64 14.55 -1.89 -7.40
C TYR A 64 15.41 -3.09 -7.00
N PRO A 65 15.56 -4.09 -7.89
CA PRO A 65 16.44 -5.24 -7.61
C PRO A 65 17.87 -4.89 -7.27
N SER A 66 18.34 -3.72 -7.71
CA SER A 66 19.69 -3.22 -7.44
C SER A 66 19.83 -2.51 -6.10
N ALA A 67 18.75 -2.36 -5.34
CA ALA A 67 18.77 -1.65 -4.06
C ALA A 67 19.67 -2.36 -3.04
N PRO A 68 20.44 -1.62 -2.23
CA PRO A 68 21.21 -2.21 -1.13
C PRO A 68 20.30 -2.70 0.00
N ASP A 69 20.87 -3.42 0.95
CA ASP A 69 20.11 -3.96 2.08
C ASP A 69 19.55 -2.89 3.02
N ALA A 70 20.14 -1.71 3.03
CA ALA A 70 19.70 -0.60 3.88
C ALA A 70 20.19 0.74 3.31
N GLY A 71 19.67 1.83 3.85
CA GLY A 71 20.10 3.17 3.47
C GLY A 71 19.62 3.57 2.07
N TRP A 72 18.37 3.29 1.75
CA TRP A 72 17.82 3.53 0.43
C TRP A 72 17.68 5.02 0.10
N ALA A 73 18.25 5.40 -1.06
CA ALA A 73 18.05 6.72 -1.67
C ALA A 73 16.82 6.68 -2.59
N ASP A 74 16.36 7.84 -3.03
CA ASP A 74 15.20 7.92 -3.94
C ASP A 74 15.38 7.07 -5.20
N LYS A 75 16.60 6.97 -5.71
CA LYS A 75 16.91 6.15 -6.90
C LYS A 75 16.71 4.64 -6.68
N ASP A 76 16.70 4.19 -5.44
CA ASP A 76 16.51 2.79 -5.07
C ASP A 76 15.05 2.42 -4.92
N ILE A 77 14.17 3.42 -4.82
CA ILE A 77 12.75 3.26 -4.53
C ILE A 77 11.94 3.34 -5.82
N LYS A 78 11.09 2.32 -6.05
CA LYS A 78 10.21 2.26 -7.21
C LYS A 78 8.99 3.15 -7.01
N GLU A 79 8.22 3.32 -8.08
CA GLU A 79 6.99 4.14 -8.07
C GLU A 79 6.07 3.77 -6.90
N TRP A 80 5.80 2.48 -6.70
CA TRP A 80 4.94 2.03 -5.60
C TRP A 80 5.49 2.44 -4.24
N GLY A 81 6.80 2.35 -4.03
CA GLY A 81 7.44 2.80 -2.80
C GLY A 81 7.23 4.29 -2.54
N HIS A 82 7.34 5.11 -3.58
CA HIS A 82 7.08 6.55 -3.46
C HIS A 82 5.59 6.83 -3.17
N VAL A 83 4.69 6.09 -3.79
CA VAL A 83 3.24 6.22 -3.56
C VAL A 83 2.91 5.93 -2.09
N VAL A 84 3.46 4.84 -1.54
CA VAL A 84 3.23 4.46 -0.14
C VAL A 84 3.84 5.48 0.81
N LYS A 85 5.06 5.90 0.55
CA LYS A 85 5.75 6.92 1.35
C LYS A 85 4.92 8.20 1.42
N HIS A 86 4.41 8.65 0.28
CA HIS A 86 3.55 9.83 0.21
C HIS A 86 2.29 9.66 1.07
N ALA A 87 1.64 8.51 0.98
CA ALA A 87 0.44 8.22 1.76
C ALA A 87 0.72 8.23 3.27
N LEU A 88 1.85 7.68 3.69
CA LEU A 88 2.24 7.65 5.10
C LEU A 88 2.57 9.04 5.65
N LEU A 89 3.10 9.92 4.82
CA LEU A 89 3.46 11.28 5.24
C LEU A 89 2.28 12.26 5.19
N ALA A 90 1.23 11.92 4.47
CA ALA A 90 0.05 12.79 4.26
C ALA A 90 -1.03 12.61 5.34
N LYS A 91 -0.64 12.54 6.57
CA LYS A 91 -1.59 12.35 7.69
C LYS A 91 -2.38 13.61 8.02
#